data_cd497a3e5ef2ceb71e91a8befa7d218e
#
_entry.id   cd497a3e5ef2ceb71e91a8befa7d218e
#
_cell.length_a   1.000
_cell.length_b   1.000
_cell.length_c   1.000
_cell.angle_alpha   90.00
_cell.angle_beta   90.00
_cell.angle_gamma   90.00
#
_symmetry.space_group_name_H-M   'P 1'
#
loop_
_entity.id
_entity.type
_entity.pdbx_description
1 polymer ?
#
loop_
_entity_poly.entity_id
_entity_poly.type
_entity_poly.pdbx_seq_one_letter_code
_entity_poly.pdbx_strand_id
1 'polypeptide(L)'
;GNNLMMKNKILYILSVAVIFFAARTFAFADSRRDSTLRFAFLTDTHLAANSGAIDDLKACLRDINHQDSLDFVLFGGDITDFGTDEEIALAKSMMDTLRFPYYVVQGNHDANWSESGCNTFLKVFGYEHFDFKKKGWRFIGCNSGPDMRMAPGLAPRETMEWLKSLDKEGKCIFINHYPMDSSVLNYFDVTKQLKRLDVRFEIGGHWHQNIAMNYMGIPAVLCRSTLSAGRVPGYNIVRLSPEKISFSERKIFG
;
A
#
# COMPACT_ATOMS: atom_id res chain seq x y z
N GLY A 1 -20.02 -59.30 30.27
CA GLY A 1 -18.83 -58.89 29.49
C GLY A 1 -19.12 -57.88 28.37
N ASN A 2 -20.30 -57.89 27.76
CA ASN A 2 -20.62 -57.10 26.57
C ASN A 2 -20.89 -55.60 26.82
N ASN A 3 -21.38 -55.25 28.02
CA ASN A 3 -21.68 -53.82 28.35
C ASN A 3 -20.43 -52.96 28.61
N LEU A 4 -19.35 -53.55 29.09
CA LEU A 4 -18.11 -52.83 29.36
C LEU A 4 -17.32 -52.52 28.07
N MET A 5 -17.33 -53.48 27.13
CA MET A 5 -16.71 -53.28 25.79
C MET A 5 -17.43 -52.24 24.93
N MET A 6 -18.77 -52.17 25.04
CA MET A 6 -19.57 -51.18 24.30
C MET A 6 -19.36 -49.76 24.85
N LYS A 7 -19.28 -49.58 26.17
CA LYS A 7 -18.97 -48.29 26.79
C LYS A 7 -17.57 -47.75 26.41
N ASN A 8 -16.59 -48.62 26.36
CA ASN A 8 -15.22 -48.22 25.96
C ASN A 8 -15.12 -47.84 24.47
N LYS A 9 -15.87 -48.52 23.58
CA LYS A 9 -15.94 -48.15 22.15
C LYS A 9 -16.64 -46.81 21.93
N ILE A 10 -17.71 -46.50 22.66
CA ILE A 10 -18.43 -45.22 22.56
C ILE A 10 -17.55 -44.10 23.11
N LEU A 11 -16.81 -44.29 24.21
CA LEU A 11 -15.90 -43.29 24.76
C LEU A 11 -14.74 -43.01 23.82
N TYR A 12 -14.20 -44.02 23.14
CA TYR A 12 -13.14 -43.87 22.15
C TYR A 12 -13.60 -43.10 20.90
N ILE A 13 -14.81 -43.38 20.40
CA ILE A 13 -15.40 -42.70 19.25
C ILE A 13 -15.68 -41.21 19.59
N LEU A 14 -16.17 -40.93 20.80
CA LEU A 14 -16.39 -39.56 21.26
C LEU A 14 -15.08 -38.78 21.42
N SER A 15 -14.01 -39.39 21.95
CA SER A 15 -12.71 -38.72 22.09
C SER A 15 -12.04 -38.44 20.73
N VAL A 16 -12.14 -39.36 19.77
CA VAL A 16 -11.63 -39.17 18.41
C VAL A 16 -12.42 -38.07 17.68
N ALA A 17 -13.75 -38.04 17.84
CA ALA A 17 -14.59 -36.99 17.22
C ALA A 17 -14.28 -35.58 17.78
N VAL A 18 -14.03 -35.47 19.10
CA VAL A 18 -13.65 -34.21 19.73
C VAL A 18 -12.25 -33.73 19.25
N ILE A 19 -11.29 -34.64 19.10
CA ILE A 19 -9.96 -34.32 18.58
C ILE A 19 -10.04 -33.88 17.12
N PHE A 20 -10.84 -34.53 16.27
CA PHE A 20 -11.03 -34.11 14.87
C PHE A 20 -11.78 -32.79 14.75
N PHE A 21 -12.71 -32.48 15.64
CA PHE A 21 -13.42 -31.20 15.65
C PHE A 21 -12.52 -30.06 16.13
N ALA A 22 -11.72 -30.30 17.17
CA ALA A 22 -10.71 -29.34 17.64
C ALA A 22 -9.63 -29.10 16.61
N ALA A 23 -9.10 -30.14 15.95
CA ALA A 23 -8.11 -30.01 14.89
C ALA A 23 -8.65 -29.22 13.67
N ARG A 24 -9.92 -29.41 13.28
CA ARG A 24 -10.56 -28.64 12.21
C ARG A 24 -10.78 -27.18 12.61
N THR A 25 -11.16 -26.89 13.84
CA THR A 25 -11.33 -25.51 14.32
C THR A 25 -9.99 -24.79 14.44
N PHE A 26 -8.92 -25.45 14.86
CA PHE A 26 -7.56 -24.89 14.89
C PHE A 26 -7.01 -24.66 13.47
N ALA A 27 -7.17 -25.62 12.55
CA ALA A 27 -6.77 -25.46 11.15
C ALA A 27 -7.55 -24.34 10.45
N PHE A 28 -8.84 -24.17 10.76
CA PHE A 28 -9.67 -23.09 10.21
C PHE A 28 -9.33 -21.72 10.80
N ALA A 29 -8.93 -21.64 12.07
CA ALA A 29 -8.47 -20.42 12.72
C ALA A 29 -7.08 -20.01 12.22
N ASP A 30 -6.19 -20.98 11.98
CA ASP A 30 -4.84 -20.74 11.46
C ASP A 30 -4.88 -20.32 9.99
N SER A 31 -5.74 -20.94 9.16
CA SER A 31 -5.95 -20.52 7.77
C SER A 31 -6.57 -19.11 7.65
N ARG A 32 -7.39 -18.68 8.61
CA ARG A 32 -7.92 -17.30 8.66
C ARG A 32 -6.87 -16.28 9.09
N ARG A 33 -5.95 -16.63 9.98
CA ARG A 33 -4.83 -15.77 10.35
C ARG A 33 -3.87 -15.54 9.18
N ASP A 34 -3.64 -16.56 8.38
CA ASP A 34 -2.73 -16.49 7.23
C ASP A 34 -3.34 -15.75 6.03
N SER A 35 -4.67 -15.56 5.99
CA SER A 35 -5.36 -14.80 4.94
C SER A 35 -5.41 -13.30 5.17
N THR A 36 -5.06 -12.80 6.36
CA THR A 36 -5.04 -11.36 6.65
C THR A 36 -3.72 -10.76 6.18
N LEU A 37 -3.81 -9.80 5.28
CA LEU A 37 -2.67 -9.02 4.81
C LEU A 37 -2.57 -7.71 5.60
N ARG A 38 -1.36 -7.32 5.99
CA ARG A 38 -1.10 -6.09 6.72
C ARG A 38 0.10 -5.37 6.12
N PHE A 39 -0.07 -4.09 5.79
CA PHE A 39 1.01 -3.27 5.26
C PHE A 39 0.99 -1.86 5.83
N ALA A 40 2.14 -1.19 5.80
CA ALA A 40 2.25 0.22 6.09
C ALA A 40 2.11 1.03 4.80
N PHE A 41 1.41 2.17 4.88
CA PHE A 41 1.29 3.12 3.79
C PHE A 41 1.80 4.48 4.25
N LEU A 42 2.85 4.95 3.59
CA LEU A 42 3.44 6.28 3.76
C LEU A 42 3.23 7.07 2.47
N THR A 43 3.03 8.37 2.58
CA THR A 43 2.91 9.26 1.44
C THR A 43 3.34 10.67 1.83
N ASP A 44 3.64 11.50 0.85
CA ASP A 44 3.92 12.91 1.08
C ASP A 44 5.04 13.09 2.13
N THR A 45 6.16 12.40 1.92
CA THR A 45 7.32 12.47 2.81
C THR A 45 8.15 13.72 2.59
N HIS A 46 8.05 14.34 1.42
CA HIS A 46 8.66 15.62 1.06
C HIS A 46 10.09 15.76 1.55
N LEU A 47 10.93 14.76 1.27
CA LEU A 47 12.34 14.82 1.64
C LEU A 47 13.05 15.96 0.90
N ALA A 48 13.75 16.79 1.67
CA ALA A 48 14.68 17.78 1.15
C ALA A 48 15.92 17.82 2.05
N ALA A 49 17.04 18.21 1.48
CA ALA A 49 18.28 18.34 2.22
C ALA A 49 18.09 19.32 3.41
N ASN A 50 18.59 18.92 4.58
CA ASN A 50 18.54 19.72 5.80
C ASN A 50 17.12 20.09 6.30
N SER A 51 16.09 19.34 5.91
CA SER A 51 14.72 19.54 6.38
C SER A 51 14.35 18.60 7.53
N GLY A 52 13.37 18.99 8.34
CA GLY A 52 12.78 18.15 9.38
C GLY A 52 12.11 16.87 8.83
N ALA A 53 11.81 16.83 7.54
CA ALA A 53 11.24 15.67 6.87
C ALA A 53 12.16 14.43 6.97
N ILE A 54 13.46 14.63 7.03
CA ILE A 54 14.44 13.55 7.22
C ILE A 54 14.24 12.87 8.57
N ASP A 55 14.07 13.64 9.64
CA ASP A 55 13.86 13.10 10.98
C ASP A 55 12.48 12.45 11.12
N ASP A 56 11.46 13.07 10.53
CA ASP A 56 10.10 12.53 10.49
C ASP A 56 10.08 11.15 9.79
N LEU A 57 10.70 11.05 8.62
CA LEU A 57 10.78 9.77 7.90
C LEU A 57 11.61 8.75 8.67
N LYS A 58 12.76 9.12 9.22
CA LYS A 58 13.59 8.23 10.06
C LYS A 58 12.80 7.66 11.24
N ALA A 59 12.00 8.50 11.90
CA ALA A 59 11.16 8.07 13.02
C ALA A 59 10.11 7.05 12.57
N CYS A 60 9.44 7.29 11.43
CA CYS A 60 8.46 6.36 10.86
C CYS A 60 9.11 5.03 10.43
N LEU A 61 10.25 5.07 9.73
CA LEU A 61 10.96 3.86 9.29
C LEU A 61 11.45 3.01 10.48
N ARG A 62 11.95 3.64 11.56
CA ARG A 62 12.30 2.94 12.78
C ARG A 62 11.09 2.24 13.40
N ASP A 63 9.97 2.94 13.55
CA ASP A 63 8.74 2.35 14.10
C ASP A 63 8.22 1.21 13.22
N ILE A 64 8.26 1.35 11.90
CA ILE A 64 7.90 0.28 10.95
C ILE A 64 8.79 -0.94 11.15
N ASN A 65 10.10 -0.76 11.29
CA ASN A 65 11.04 -1.85 11.52
C ASN A 65 10.82 -2.58 12.87
N HIS A 66 10.13 -1.97 13.82
CA HIS A 66 9.71 -2.61 15.07
C HIS A 66 8.32 -3.27 15.02
N GLN A 67 7.59 -3.17 13.90
CA GLN A 67 6.31 -3.86 13.76
C GLN A 67 6.50 -5.37 13.59
N ASP A 68 5.79 -6.19 14.36
CA ASP A 68 5.99 -7.65 14.36
C ASP A 68 5.54 -8.35 13.07
N SER A 69 4.56 -7.80 12.35
CA SER A 69 3.90 -8.52 11.25
C SER A 69 3.38 -7.57 10.15
N LEU A 70 4.29 -7.03 9.36
CA LEU A 70 3.93 -6.41 8.08
C LEU A 70 4.32 -7.34 6.93
N ASP A 71 3.50 -7.37 5.90
CA ASP A 71 3.82 -8.10 4.66
C ASP A 71 4.73 -7.28 3.74
N PHE A 72 4.54 -5.95 3.70
CA PHE A 72 5.32 -4.99 2.91
C PHE A 72 5.00 -3.55 3.33
N VAL A 73 5.66 -2.60 2.68
CA VAL A 73 5.44 -1.15 2.83
C VAL A 73 5.13 -0.55 1.46
N LEU A 74 4.18 0.38 1.40
CA LEU A 74 3.87 1.16 0.19
C LEU A 74 4.16 2.64 0.43
N PHE A 75 4.77 3.29 -0.57
CA PHE A 75 4.95 4.73 -0.61
C PHE A 75 4.08 5.32 -1.73
N GLY A 76 3.19 6.23 -1.33
CA GLY A 76 2.12 6.79 -2.16
C GLY A 76 2.50 8.05 -2.93
N GLY A 77 3.79 8.30 -3.16
CA GLY A 77 4.28 9.46 -3.92
C GLY A 77 4.61 10.67 -3.05
N ASP A 78 5.10 11.72 -3.70
CA ASP A 78 5.69 12.90 -3.08
C ASP A 78 6.73 12.48 -2.02
N ILE A 79 7.64 11.59 -2.44
CA ILE A 79 8.71 11.10 -1.58
C ILE A 79 9.78 12.16 -1.36
N THR A 80 9.90 13.10 -2.30
CA THR A 80 10.81 14.25 -2.26
C THR A 80 10.04 15.56 -2.29
N ASP A 81 10.68 16.67 -1.93
CA ASP A 81 10.04 17.98 -1.96
C ASP A 81 10.26 18.70 -3.31
N PHE A 82 11.41 18.52 -3.93
CA PHE A 82 11.75 19.15 -5.21
C PHE A 82 11.98 18.16 -6.35
N GLY A 83 12.11 16.87 -6.09
CA GLY A 83 12.34 15.85 -7.12
C GLY A 83 13.73 15.92 -7.73
N THR A 84 14.72 16.49 -7.01
CA THR A 84 16.10 16.48 -7.49
C THR A 84 16.65 15.06 -7.50
N ASP A 85 17.64 14.81 -8.35
CA ASP A 85 18.27 13.49 -8.44
C ASP A 85 18.92 13.10 -7.11
N GLU A 86 19.45 14.06 -6.35
CA GLU A 86 20.01 13.86 -5.02
C GLU A 86 18.93 13.47 -4.00
N GLU A 87 17.77 14.14 -4.00
CA GLU A 87 16.67 13.83 -3.10
C GLU A 87 16.08 12.44 -3.37
N ILE A 88 15.93 12.05 -4.63
CA ILE A 88 15.49 10.69 -5.01
C ILE A 88 16.47 9.63 -4.50
N ALA A 89 17.78 9.88 -4.67
CA ALA A 89 18.81 8.98 -4.15
C ALA A 89 18.81 8.90 -2.61
N LEU A 90 18.60 10.02 -1.93
CA LEU A 90 18.47 10.09 -0.48
C LEU A 90 17.24 9.28 -0.01
N ALA A 91 16.08 9.52 -0.63
CA ALA A 91 14.85 8.80 -0.32
C ALA A 91 15.06 7.28 -0.43
N LYS A 92 15.65 6.84 -1.54
CA LYS A 92 15.99 5.42 -1.76
C LYS A 92 16.89 4.87 -0.64
N SER A 93 17.95 5.58 -0.29
CA SER A 93 18.89 5.14 0.74
C SER A 93 18.22 4.99 2.11
N MET A 94 17.28 5.86 2.44
CA MET A 94 16.50 5.78 3.67
C MET A 94 15.50 4.61 3.63
N MET A 95 14.78 4.43 2.53
CA MET A 95 13.83 3.32 2.36
C MET A 95 14.52 1.96 2.39
N ASP A 96 15.76 1.85 1.92
CA ASP A 96 16.57 0.62 1.97
C ASP A 96 16.93 0.18 3.40
N THR A 97 16.68 1.02 4.41
CA THR A 97 16.81 0.62 5.82
C THR A 97 15.64 -0.23 6.31
N LEU A 98 14.57 -0.34 5.53
CA LEU A 98 13.42 -1.18 5.86
C LEU A 98 13.78 -2.66 5.81
N ARG A 99 13.35 -3.41 6.82
CA ARG A 99 13.45 -4.88 6.82
C ARG A 99 12.36 -5.58 6.02
N PHE A 100 11.36 -4.83 5.56
CA PHE A 100 10.23 -5.32 4.76
C PHE A 100 10.41 -4.94 3.29
N PRO A 101 9.91 -5.76 2.34
CA PRO A 101 9.81 -5.32 0.95
C PRO A 101 9.00 -4.03 0.86
N TYR A 102 9.37 -3.15 -0.04
CA TYR A 102 8.61 -1.92 -0.27
C TYR A 102 8.43 -1.62 -1.75
N TYR A 103 7.39 -0.84 -2.06
CA TYR A 103 7.06 -0.38 -3.41
C TYR A 103 6.69 1.09 -3.35
N VAL A 104 7.02 1.82 -4.41
CA VAL A 104 6.90 3.28 -4.48
C VAL A 104 6.18 3.69 -5.76
N VAL A 105 5.25 4.63 -5.68
CA VAL A 105 4.75 5.37 -6.84
C VAL A 105 5.26 6.80 -6.79
N GLN A 106 5.38 7.45 -7.94
CA GLN A 106 5.73 8.87 -8.02
C GLN A 106 4.52 9.76 -7.68
N GLY A 107 4.82 10.90 -7.05
CA GLY A 107 3.91 12.03 -6.95
C GLY A 107 4.40 13.21 -7.81
N ASN A 108 3.69 14.35 -7.72
CA ASN A 108 4.04 15.54 -8.52
C ASN A 108 5.32 16.22 -8.06
N HIS A 109 5.66 16.17 -6.79
CA HIS A 109 6.91 16.72 -6.29
C HIS A 109 8.13 15.92 -6.75
N ASP A 110 7.98 14.63 -7.03
CA ASP A 110 9.09 13.78 -7.46
C ASP A 110 9.59 14.06 -8.89
N ALA A 111 8.81 14.83 -9.67
CA ALA A 111 9.14 15.22 -11.03
C ALA A 111 9.57 16.69 -11.18
N ASN A 112 9.41 17.52 -10.14
CA ASN A 112 9.43 18.96 -10.24
C ASN A 112 10.74 19.57 -10.77
N TRP A 113 11.87 19.17 -10.20
CA TRP A 113 13.19 19.75 -10.45
C TRP A 113 14.23 18.70 -10.81
N SER A 114 13.76 17.59 -11.38
CA SER A 114 14.66 16.52 -11.79
C SER A 114 15.60 16.96 -12.89
N GLU A 115 16.89 16.99 -12.62
CA GLU A 115 17.94 17.31 -13.57
C GLU A 115 18.00 16.29 -14.71
N SER A 116 17.61 15.05 -14.42
CA SER A 116 17.58 13.94 -15.38
C SER A 116 16.27 13.84 -16.16
N GLY A 117 15.29 14.74 -15.94
CA GLY A 117 13.95 14.62 -16.52
C GLY A 117 13.19 13.39 -16.00
N CYS A 118 13.22 13.17 -14.69
CA CYS A 118 12.61 12.05 -13.97
C CYS A 118 13.25 10.67 -14.22
N ASN A 119 14.30 10.58 -15.02
CA ASN A 119 14.97 9.30 -15.28
C ASN A 119 15.64 8.70 -14.04
N THR A 120 16.02 9.53 -13.05
CA THR A 120 16.64 9.04 -11.82
C THR A 120 15.68 8.18 -11.01
N PHE A 121 14.39 8.49 -10.97
CA PHE A 121 13.42 7.62 -10.30
C PHE A 121 13.46 6.19 -10.91
N LEU A 122 13.29 6.08 -12.23
CA LEU A 122 13.35 4.79 -12.91
C LEU A 122 14.70 4.09 -12.70
N LYS A 123 15.81 4.83 -12.78
CA LYS A 123 17.16 4.28 -12.57
C LYS A 123 17.37 3.75 -11.16
N VAL A 124 16.83 4.43 -10.16
CA VAL A 124 17.04 4.14 -8.73
C VAL A 124 16.10 3.06 -8.22
N PHE A 125 14.82 3.10 -8.60
CA PHE A 125 13.81 2.12 -8.18
C PHE A 125 13.66 0.95 -9.17
N GLY A 126 14.06 1.12 -10.44
CA GLY A 126 14.03 0.08 -11.47
C GLY A 126 12.65 -0.10 -12.13
N TYR A 127 11.66 0.71 -11.79
CA TYR A 127 10.30 0.65 -12.35
C TYR A 127 9.57 1.99 -12.17
N GLU A 128 8.52 2.23 -12.96
CA GLU A 128 7.56 3.33 -12.81
C GLU A 128 6.17 2.83 -12.43
N HIS A 129 5.92 1.54 -12.66
CA HIS A 129 4.67 0.85 -12.30
C HIS A 129 5.02 -0.45 -11.60
N PHE A 130 4.13 -0.93 -10.75
CA PHE A 130 4.25 -2.25 -10.18
C PHE A 130 2.93 -3.01 -10.23
N ASP A 131 3.04 -4.31 -10.33
CA ASP A 131 1.94 -5.25 -10.29
C ASP A 131 2.41 -6.52 -9.57
N PHE A 132 1.88 -6.76 -8.39
CA PHE A 132 2.24 -7.95 -7.62
C PHE A 132 1.04 -8.52 -6.87
N LYS A 133 1.16 -9.79 -6.48
CA LYS A 133 0.14 -10.50 -5.71
C LYS A 133 0.67 -10.90 -4.34
N LYS A 134 -0.17 -10.75 -3.33
CA LYS A 134 0.12 -11.19 -1.96
C LYS A 134 -1.16 -11.64 -1.27
N LYS A 135 -1.16 -12.85 -0.69
CA LYS A 135 -2.27 -13.39 0.11
C LYS A 135 -3.66 -13.21 -0.56
N GLY A 136 -3.76 -13.50 -1.85
CA GLY A 136 -5.01 -13.43 -2.61
C GLY A 136 -5.45 -12.04 -3.07
N TRP A 137 -4.67 -11.00 -2.79
CA TRP A 137 -4.86 -9.64 -3.29
C TRP A 137 -3.82 -9.29 -4.35
N ARG A 138 -4.21 -8.50 -5.34
CA ARG A 138 -3.33 -7.89 -6.34
C ARG A 138 -3.16 -6.42 -6.03
N PHE A 139 -1.95 -5.91 -6.18
CA PHE A 139 -1.59 -4.51 -5.97
C PHE A 139 -1.04 -3.95 -7.26
N ILE A 140 -1.70 -2.92 -7.76
CA ILE A 140 -1.31 -2.22 -8.99
C ILE A 140 -0.99 -0.79 -8.61
N GLY A 141 0.24 -0.37 -8.84
CA GLY A 141 0.68 1.00 -8.62
C GLY A 141 1.20 1.63 -9.89
N CYS A 142 0.82 2.88 -10.14
CA CYS A 142 1.31 3.57 -11.33
C CYS A 142 1.58 5.06 -11.07
N ASN A 143 2.41 5.61 -11.93
CA ASN A 143 2.64 7.04 -12.01
C ASN A 143 1.38 7.76 -12.49
N SER A 144 0.95 8.78 -11.75
CA SER A 144 -0.15 9.69 -12.10
C SER A 144 0.26 11.15 -11.90
N GLY A 145 1.54 11.39 -11.59
CA GLY A 145 2.09 12.73 -11.49
C GLY A 145 2.31 13.35 -12.87
N PRO A 146 2.25 14.68 -12.98
CA PRO A 146 2.61 15.34 -14.22
C PRO A 146 4.11 15.23 -14.47
N ASP A 147 4.50 15.20 -15.75
CA ASP A 147 5.90 15.29 -16.16
C ASP A 147 6.47 16.72 -15.95
N MET A 148 5.61 17.64 -15.56
CA MET A 148 5.97 19.03 -15.33
C MET A 148 5.35 19.56 -14.05
N ARG A 149 6.11 20.41 -13.34
CA ARG A 149 5.66 21.09 -12.12
C ARG A 149 4.36 21.87 -12.33
N MET A 150 3.49 21.87 -11.33
CA MET A 150 2.26 22.66 -11.26
C MET A 150 1.18 22.29 -12.29
N ALA A 151 1.33 21.19 -12.99
CA ALA A 151 0.28 20.66 -13.84
C ALA A 151 -0.68 19.77 -13.02
N PRO A 152 -1.95 19.60 -13.43
CA PRO A 152 -2.81 18.56 -12.89
C PRO A 152 -2.19 17.19 -13.16
N GLY A 153 -2.59 16.19 -12.37
CA GLY A 153 -2.18 14.81 -12.58
C GLY A 153 -2.54 14.32 -13.99
N LEU A 154 -1.74 13.46 -14.51
CA LEU A 154 -1.97 12.79 -15.79
C LEU A 154 -1.37 11.39 -15.71
N ALA A 155 -2.15 10.35 -15.97
CA ALA A 155 -1.57 9.05 -16.25
C ALA A 155 -0.94 9.11 -17.66
N PRO A 156 0.40 9.04 -17.79
CA PRO A 156 1.06 9.13 -19.09
C PRO A 156 0.58 8.06 -20.07
N ARG A 157 0.87 8.27 -21.35
CA ARG A 157 0.48 7.34 -22.39
C ARG A 157 0.98 5.93 -22.12
N GLU A 158 2.23 5.80 -21.71
CA GLU A 158 2.88 4.54 -21.38
C GLU A 158 2.18 3.83 -20.23
N THR A 159 1.80 4.59 -19.19
CA THR A 159 0.99 4.08 -18.07
C THR A 159 -0.37 3.58 -18.55
N MET A 160 -1.04 4.32 -19.43
CA MET A 160 -2.33 3.91 -19.98
C MET A 160 -2.23 2.66 -20.87
N GLU A 161 -1.20 2.54 -21.69
CA GLU A 161 -0.93 1.36 -22.50
C GLU A 161 -0.62 0.14 -21.61
N TRP A 162 0.18 0.33 -20.57
CA TRP A 162 0.45 -0.71 -19.59
C TRP A 162 -0.81 -1.16 -18.85
N LEU A 163 -1.63 -0.24 -18.32
CA LEU A 163 -2.90 -0.59 -17.67
C LEU A 163 -3.83 -1.38 -18.59
N LYS A 164 -3.91 -1.02 -19.89
CA LYS A 164 -4.70 -1.73 -20.88
C LYS A 164 -4.19 -3.15 -21.15
N SER A 165 -2.89 -3.38 -21.04
CA SER A 165 -2.25 -4.68 -21.27
C SER A 165 -2.47 -5.67 -20.13
N LEU A 166 -2.83 -5.20 -18.93
CA LEU A 166 -3.05 -6.06 -17.77
C LEU A 166 -4.33 -6.89 -17.90
N ASP A 167 -4.25 -8.16 -17.54
CA ASP A 167 -5.41 -9.03 -17.46
C ASP A 167 -6.19 -8.81 -16.15
N LYS A 168 -7.49 -9.11 -16.18
CA LYS A 168 -8.32 -9.14 -14.98
C LYS A 168 -7.98 -10.38 -14.15
N GLU A 169 -7.37 -10.18 -12.98
CA GLU A 169 -6.96 -11.27 -12.11
C GLU A 169 -7.20 -10.94 -10.62
N GLY A 170 -8.26 -11.51 -10.06
CA GLY A 170 -8.57 -11.40 -8.64
C GLY A 170 -9.01 -10.01 -8.18
N LYS A 171 -8.99 -9.79 -6.88
CA LYS A 171 -9.35 -8.51 -6.24
C LYS A 171 -8.14 -7.58 -6.26
N CYS A 172 -8.30 -6.39 -6.84
CA CYS A 172 -7.22 -5.42 -6.97
C CYS A 172 -7.35 -4.28 -5.97
N ILE A 173 -6.22 -3.85 -5.43
CA ILE A 173 -6.01 -2.56 -4.78
C ILE A 173 -5.18 -1.71 -5.73
N PHE A 174 -5.62 -0.48 -5.99
CA PHE A 174 -4.89 0.46 -6.84
C PHE A 174 -4.19 1.51 -5.99
N ILE A 175 -2.95 1.80 -6.33
CA ILE A 175 -2.10 2.78 -5.65
C ILE A 175 -1.67 3.83 -6.66
N ASN A 176 -1.97 5.08 -6.36
CA ASN A 176 -1.48 6.24 -7.09
C ASN A 176 -1.32 7.41 -6.11
N HIS A 177 -0.78 8.51 -6.56
CA HIS A 177 -0.57 9.68 -5.69
C HIS A 177 -1.80 10.59 -5.65
N TYR A 178 -2.25 11.03 -6.82
CA TYR A 178 -3.37 11.97 -6.95
C TYR A 178 -4.73 11.35 -6.64
N PRO A 179 -5.69 12.15 -6.12
CA PRO A 179 -7.11 11.77 -6.14
C PRO A 179 -7.55 11.45 -7.58
N MET A 180 -8.25 10.34 -7.79
CA MET A 180 -8.71 9.93 -9.13
C MET A 180 -10.02 10.64 -9.52
N ASP A 181 -9.97 11.96 -9.52
CA ASP A 181 -11.04 12.88 -9.90
C ASP A 181 -10.52 13.91 -10.91
N SER A 182 -11.15 15.08 -11.00
CA SER A 182 -10.71 16.17 -11.88
C SER A 182 -9.30 16.70 -11.61
N SER A 183 -8.63 16.25 -10.53
CA SER A 183 -7.21 16.49 -10.28
C SER A 183 -6.30 15.74 -11.26
N VAL A 184 -6.84 14.73 -11.96
CA VAL A 184 -6.14 13.97 -13.00
C VAL A 184 -6.86 14.17 -14.34
N LEU A 185 -6.17 14.72 -15.33
CA LEU A 185 -6.79 15.12 -16.63
C LEU A 185 -7.52 13.99 -17.34
N ASN A 186 -6.99 12.78 -17.29
CA ASN A 186 -7.56 11.60 -17.95
C ASN A 186 -8.16 10.58 -16.95
N TYR A 187 -8.68 11.07 -15.82
CA TYR A 187 -9.23 10.21 -14.76
C TYR A 187 -10.37 9.29 -15.23
N PHE A 188 -11.19 9.72 -16.19
CA PHE A 188 -12.23 8.86 -16.75
C PHE A 188 -11.66 7.62 -17.44
N ASP A 189 -10.62 7.80 -18.24
CA ASP A 189 -9.98 6.71 -18.96
C ASP A 189 -9.25 5.77 -18.01
N VAL A 190 -8.56 6.32 -17.00
CA VAL A 190 -7.94 5.54 -15.93
C VAL A 190 -9.01 4.73 -15.20
N THR A 191 -10.05 5.37 -14.67
CA THR A 191 -11.13 4.69 -13.92
C THR A 191 -11.81 3.59 -14.74
N LYS A 192 -11.97 3.78 -16.06
CA LYS A 192 -12.47 2.74 -16.94
C LYS A 192 -11.58 1.49 -16.92
N GLN A 193 -10.25 1.64 -16.91
CA GLN A 193 -9.34 0.52 -16.80
C GLN A 193 -9.37 -0.10 -15.39
N LEU A 194 -9.45 0.71 -14.35
CA LEU A 194 -9.55 0.22 -12.97
C LEU A 194 -10.79 -0.66 -12.77
N LYS A 195 -11.94 -0.25 -13.33
CA LYS A 195 -13.16 -1.07 -13.31
C LYS A 195 -13.02 -2.37 -14.10
N ARG A 196 -12.37 -2.33 -15.27
CA ARG A 196 -12.07 -3.53 -16.06
C ARG A 196 -11.21 -4.53 -15.30
N LEU A 197 -10.23 -4.03 -14.53
CA LEU A 197 -9.32 -4.84 -13.71
C LEU A 197 -9.91 -5.32 -12.37
N ASP A 198 -11.16 -4.96 -12.06
CA ASP A 198 -11.83 -5.29 -10.79
C ASP A 198 -11.17 -4.64 -9.57
N VAL A 199 -10.72 -3.39 -9.73
CA VAL A 199 -10.20 -2.63 -8.60
C VAL A 199 -11.31 -2.43 -7.56
N ARG A 200 -11.04 -2.88 -6.34
CA ARG A 200 -11.99 -2.87 -5.22
C ARG A 200 -11.80 -1.67 -4.31
N PHE A 201 -10.60 -1.12 -4.32
CA PHE A 201 -10.24 -0.02 -3.46
C PHE A 201 -9.05 0.74 -4.02
N GLU A 202 -9.00 2.04 -3.76
CA GLU A 202 -7.92 2.92 -4.18
C GLU A 202 -7.28 3.61 -2.98
N ILE A 203 -5.96 3.73 -2.97
CA ILE A 203 -5.20 4.37 -1.90
C ILE A 203 -4.29 5.41 -2.54
N GLY A 204 -4.36 6.65 -2.03
CA GLY A 204 -3.56 7.78 -2.51
C GLY A 204 -3.07 8.71 -1.41
N GLY A 205 -2.41 9.79 -1.82
CA GLY A 205 -1.87 10.85 -0.97
C GLY A 205 -2.34 12.25 -1.38
N HIS A 206 -1.38 13.16 -1.60
CA HIS A 206 -1.54 14.49 -2.17
C HIS A 206 -2.23 15.53 -1.28
N TRP A 207 -3.27 15.18 -0.53
CA TRP A 207 -3.98 16.13 0.32
C TRP A 207 -3.52 16.14 1.77
N HIS A 208 -2.53 15.35 2.12
CA HIS A 208 -1.93 15.26 3.46
C HIS A 208 -2.94 14.97 4.59
N GLN A 209 -4.07 14.33 4.28
CA GLN A 209 -5.15 14.07 5.23
C GLN A 209 -5.73 12.67 5.05
N ASN A 210 -6.21 12.07 6.13
CA ASN A 210 -6.98 10.83 6.07
C ASN A 210 -8.43 11.15 5.68
N ILE A 211 -8.81 10.90 4.43
CA ILE A 211 -10.14 11.21 3.88
C ILE A 211 -10.66 10.00 3.10
N ALA A 212 -11.89 9.57 3.44
CA ALA A 212 -12.61 8.58 2.65
C ALA A 212 -13.21 9.24 1.39
N MET A 213 -12.99 8.62 0.25
CA MET A 213 -13.40 9.10 -1.06
C MET A 213 -14.17 8.01 -1.81
N ASN A 214 -14.79 8.40 -2.91
CA ASN A 214 -15.40 7.47 -3.86
C ASN A 214 -15.20 8.03 -5.28
N TYR A 215 -14.45 7.31 -6.10
CA TYR A 215 -14.14 7.70 -7.46
C TYR A 215 -14.98 6.88 -8.44
N MET A 216 -16.10 7.46 -8.87
CA MET A 216 -17.04 6.82 -9.83
C MET A 216 -17.48 5.41 -9.39
N GLY A 217 -17.68 5.19 -8.10
CA GLY A 217 -18.11 3.91 -7.52
C GLY A 217 -16.98 3.03 -7.00
N ILE A 218 -15.71 3.43 -7.13
CA ILE A 218 -14.58 2.76 -6.49
C ILE A 218 -14.34 3.46 -5.14
N PRO A 219 -14.51 2.75 -4.00
CA PRO A 219 -14.16 3.30 -2.70
C PRO A 219 -12.66 3.60 -2.62
N ALA A 220 -12.30 4.70 -1.95
CA ALA A 220 -10.92 5.11 -1.85
C ALA A 220 -10.60 5.77 -0.50
N VAL A 221 -9.33 5.89 -0.18
CA VAL A 221 -8.82 6.70 0.90
C VAL A 221 -7.61 7.49 0.42
N LEU A 222 -7.60 8.78 0.74
CA LEU A 222 -6.38 9.56 0.76
C LEU A 222 -5.79 9.48 2.15
N CYS A 223 -4.48 9.33 2.24
CA CYS A 223 -3.79 9.15 3.51
C CYS A 223 -3.07 10.43 3.93
N ARG A 224 -2.82 10.52 5.23
CA ARG A 224 -2.05 11.62 5.80
C ARG A 224 -0.62 11.64 5.27
N SER A 225 -0.02 12.84 5.22
CA SER A 225 1.42 13.01 5.05
C SER A 225 2.20 12.37 6.21
N THR A 226 3.40 11.91 5.90
CA THR A 226 4.36 11.41 6.89
C THR A 226 4.89 12.52 7.81
N LEU A 227 4.86 13.77 7.32
CA LEU A 227 5.39 14.93 8.02
C LEU A 227 4.69 15.21 9.35
N SER A 228 5.45 15.71 10.30
CA SER A 228 4.92 16.24 11.57
C SER A 228 4.05 17.48 11.35
N ALA A 229 4.45 18.41 10.49
CA ALA A 229 3.72 19.63 10.13
C ALA A 229 3.08 20.33 11.34
N GLY A 230 3.84 20.51 12.42
CA GLY A 230 3.36 21.11 13.68
C GLY A 230 2.54 20.16 14.57
N ARG A 231 2.50 18.87 14.23
CA ARG A 231 1.86 17.79 15.02
C ARG A 231 2.92 16.73 15.37
N VAL A 232 2.69 15.49 14.96
CA VAL A 232 3.65 14.39 15.08
C VAL A 232 3.75 13.66 13.75
N PRO A 233 4.92 13.14 13.37
CA PRO A 233 5.05 12.32 12.18
C PRO A 233 4.22 11.05 12.30
N GLY A 234 3.91 10.42 11.17
CA GLY A 234 3.14 9.19 11.20
C GLY A 234 2.81 8.64 9.82
N TYR A 235 2.09 7.54 9.83
CA TYR A 235 1.71 6.80 8.64
C TYR A 235 0.41 6.00 8.89
N ASN A 236 -0.09 5.33 7.87
CA ASN A 236 -1.26 4.47 8.00
C ASN A 236 -0.86 2.99 8.00
N ILE A 237 -1.54 2.20 8.84
CA ILE A 237 -1.51 0.73 8.73
C ILE A 237 -2.82 0.28 8.10
N VAL A 238 -2.70 -0.49 7.04
CA VAL A 238 -3.83 -1.07 6.31
C VAL A 238 -3.88 -2.57 6.59
N ARG A 239 -5.08 -3.06 6.88
CA ARG A 239 -5.37 -4.48 7.01
C ARG A 239 -6.43 -4.89 6.03
N LEU A 240 -6.13 -5.94 5.26
CA LEU A 240 -7.05 -6.55 4.31
C LEU A 240 -7.42 -7.95 4.81
N SER A 241 -8.71 -8.18 4.98
CA SER A 241 -9.29 -9.51 5.16
C SER A 241 -10.24 -9.81 4.00
N PRO A 242 -10.73 -11.03 3.82
CA PRO A 242 -11.71 -11.35 2.79
C PRO A 242 -12.98 -10.47 2.84
N GLU A 243 -13.35 -10.01 4.04
CA GLU A 243 -14.60 -9.30 4.29
C GLU A 243 -14.41 -7.79 4.50
N LYS A 244 -13.19 -7.32 4.82
CA LYS A 244 -12.99 -5.96 5.31
C LYS A 244 -11.63 -5.38 4.94
N ILE A 245 -11.65 -4.11 4.55
CA ILE A 245 -10.48 -3.24 4.47
C ILE A 245 -10.55 -2.26 5.65
N SER A 246 -9.48 -2.15 6.42
CA SER A 246 -9.41 -1.23 7.55
C SER A 246 -8.12 -0.43 7.55
N PHE A 247 -8.25 0.84 7.93
CA PHE A 247 -7.16 1.80 8.05
C PHE A 247 -7.01 2.22 9.50
N SER A 248 -5.78 2.33 9.97
CA SER A 248 -5.47 2.92 11.27
C SER A 248 -4.30 3.87 11.14
N GLU A 249 -4.44 5.07 11.66
CA GLU A 249 -3.37 6.04 11.75
C GLU A 249 -2.36 5.61 12.83
N ARG A 250 -1.08 5.65 12.50
CA ARG A 250 0.03 5.46 13.42
C ARG A 250 0.74 6.78 13.62
N LYS A 251 0.65 7.34 14.82
CA LYS A 251 1.34 8.57 15.24
C LYS A 251 2.62 8.19 15.99
N ILE A 252 3.72 8.85 15.67
CA ILE A 252 5.01 8.60 16.27
C ILE A 252 5.29 9.71 17.28
N PHE A 253 5.23 9.38 18.55
CA PHE A 253 5.60 10.26 19.64
C PHE A 253 7.07 9.99 20.00
N GLY A 254 7.85 11.05 20.15
CA GLY A 254 9.26 11.00 20.58
C GLY A 254 9.44 10.63 22.03
#